data_c93b088b880fef2598984c5a8a7e1239
#
_entry.id   c93b088b880fef2598984c5a8a7e1239
#
_cell.length_a   1.000
_cell.length_b   1.000
_cell.length_c   1.000
_cell.angle_alpha   90.00
_cell.angle_beta   90.00
_cell.angle_gamma   90.00
#
_symmetry.space_group_name_H-M   'P 1'
#
loop_
_entity.id
_entity.type
_entity.pdbx_description
1 polymer ?
#
loop_
_entity_poly.entity_id
_entity_poly.type
_entity_poly.pdbx_seq_one_letter_code
_entity_poly.pdbx_strand_id
1 'polypeptide(L)'
;KNIGLVKILIALFEDKHFIILDFFSGSATTAHAVMKLNAEDGGNRKYIMVQLPEPTDEKSEAYKAGYKTICEIGKERIRRAGDKIVSELREKQTGQKTLTDNEETVNPDELDIGFKVFKLDSSNLKKWNPDYDDLKNTLENMITNIVDGRSEEDLLYEIMLKFGIDLTYPIETERVEDKNVYNIGNGALFICLDKNITKEVATFIASKKDEINPEVTRVVFRDNGFASDADKTNIVHILKHAGIEEIMSV
;
A
#
# COMPACT_ATOMS: atom_id res chain seq x y z
N LYS A 1 5.49 -26.52 4.15
CA LYS A 1 6.68 -26.20 3.30
C LYS A 1 7.92 -26.03 4.21
N ASN A 2 9.11 -26.39 3.71
CA ASN A 2 10.37 -26.22 4.44
C ASN A 2 10.95 -24.83 4.17
N ILE A 3 11.18 -24.03 5.22
CA ILE A 3 11.72 -22.66 5.12
C ILE A 3 13.12 -22.67 4.47
N GLY A 4 13.98 -23.64 4.88
CA GLY A 4 15.33 -23.76 4.35
C GLY A 4 15.36 -23.99 2.83
N LEU A 5 14.48 -24.84 2.30
CA LEU A 5 14.37 -25.05 0.87
C LEU A 5 13.94 -23.77 0.13
N VAL A 6 12.95 -23.06 0.66
CA VAL A 6 12.49 -21.78 0.06
C VAL A 6 13.60 -20.74 0.08
N LYS A 7 14.36 -20.64 1.17
CA LYS A 7 15.53 -19.75 1.28
C LYS A 7 16.58 -20.06 0.21
N ILE A 8 16.92 -21.36 0.03
CA ILE A 8 17.90 -21.77 -1.00
C ILE A 8 17.43 -21.34 -2.39
N LEU A 9 16.14 -21.55 -2.72
CA LEU A 9 15.60 -21.17 -4.01
C LEU A 9 15.65 -19.66 -4.24
N ILE A 10 15.36 -18.85 -3.23
CA ILE A 10 15.45 -17.39 -3.29
C ILE A 10 16.90 -16.94 -3.41
N ALA A 11 17.82 -17.57 -2.69
CA ALA A 11 19.24 -17.23 -2.71
C ALA A 11 19.98 -17.56 -4.03
N LEU A 12 19.32 -18.29 -4.96
CA LEU A 12 19.86 -18.50 -6.30
C LEU A 12 19.89 -17.23 -7.16
N PHE A 13 19.16 -16.19 -6.75
CA PHE A 13 19.16 -14.90 -7.42
C PHE A 13 20.16 -13.96 -6.75
N GLU A 14 21.08 -13.40 -7.51
CA GLU A 14 22.14 -12.50 -7.00
C GLU A 14 21.57 -11.14 -6.52
N ASP A 15 20.51 -10.66 -7.18
CA ASP A 15 19.83 -9.44 -6.74
C ASP A 15 19.17 -9.67 -5.38
N LYS A 16 19.30 -8.68 -4.49
CA LYS A 16 18.73 -8.69 -3.14
C LYS A 16 17.52 -7.76 -2.98
N HIS A 17 17.01 -7.20 -4.09
CA HIS A 17 15.98 -6.15 -4.07
C HIS A 17 14.73 -6.50 -4.92
N PHE A 18 14.53 -7.76 -5.27
CA PHE A 18 13.40 -8.19 -6.09
C PHE A 18 12.16 -8.55 -5.27
N ILE A 19 11.03 -8.71 -5.98
CA ILE A 19 9.75 -9.07 -5.39
C ILE A 19 9.49 -10.56 -5.59
N ILE A 20 9.11 -11.26 -4.54
CA ILE A 20 8.71 -12.66 -4.56
C ILE A 20 7.18 -12.75 -4.52
N LEU A 21 6.56 -13.32 -5.54
CA LEU A 21 5.13 -13.58 -5.62
C LEU A 21 4.83 -15.05 -5.32
N ASP A 22 4.00 -15.32 -4.30
CA ASP A 22 3.47 -16.65 -3.98
C ASP A 22 1.93 -16.56 -3.95
N PHE A 23 1.27 -16.99 -5.03
CA PHE A 23 -0.18 -16.89 -5.18
C PHE A 23 -0.94 -18.15 -4.72
N PHE A 24 -0.26 -19.08 -4.05
CA PHE A 24 -0.84 -20.15 -3.24
C PHE A 24 -0.08 -20.26 -1.92
N SER A 25 -0.02 -19.16 -1.21
CA SER A 25 0.90 -18.97 -0.07
C SER A 25 0.63 -19.91 1.11
N GLY A 26 -0.61 -20.40 1.25
CA GLY A 26 -1.02 -21.23 2.37
C GLY A 26 -0.76 -20.52 3.70
N SER A 27 0.09 -21.11 4.53
CA SER A 27 0.50 -20.54 5.82
C SER A 27 1.66 -19.54 5.73
N ALA A 28 1.91 -18.91 4.57
CA ALA A 28 2.91 -17.86 4.36
C ALA A 28 4.36 -18.27 4.69
N THR A 29 4.77 -19.51 4.33
CA THR A 29 6.16 -19.96 4.53
C THR A 29 7.16 -19.14 3.74
N THR A 30 6.77 -18.70 2.55
CA THR A 30 7.61 -17.88 1.66
C THR A 30 7.93 -16.52 2.27
N ALA A 31 6.95 -15.83 2.85
CA ALA A 31 7.17 -14.57 3.55
C ALA A 31 8.19 -14.73 4.71
N HIS A 32 8.02 -15.80 5.53
CA HIS A 32 8.97 -16.11 6.60
C HIS A 32 10.40 -16.34 6.05
N ALA A 33 10.54 -17.06 4.93
CA ALA A 33 11.84 -17.31 4.32
C ALA A 33 12.49 -16.03 3.79
N VAL A 34 11.70 -15.12 3.19
CA VAL A 34 12.18 -13.82 2.71
C VAL A 34 12.69 -12.95 3.84
N MET A 35 11.91 -12.75 4.91
CA MET A 35 12.32 -11.96 6.07
C MET A 35 13.58 -12.53 6.70
N LYS A 36 13.66 -13.87 6.83
CA LYS A 36 14.83 -14.51 7.39
C LYS A 36 16.07 -14.32 6.53
N LEU A 37 15.96 -14.39 5.20
CA LEU A 37 17.05 -14.17 4.29
C LEU A 37 17.51 -12.71 4.29
N ASN A 38 16.60 -11.75 4.30
CA ASN A 38 16.93 -10.33 4.43
C ASN A 38 17.69 -10.04 5.75
N ALA A 39 17.28 -10.68 6.84
CA ALA A 39 17.97 -10.58 8.14
C ALA A 39 19.39 -11.19 8.13
N GLU A 40 19.64 -12.18 7.28
CA GLU A 40 20.93 -12.88 7.19
C GLU A 40 21.93 -12.16 6.27
N ASP A 41 21.45 -11.56 5.16
CA ASP A 41 22.33 -11.01 4.11
C ASP A 41 22.15 -9.52 3.83
N GLY A 42 21.35 -8.81 4.65
CA GLY A 42 21.08 -7.38 4.50
C GLY A 42 20.26 -7.02 3.25
N GLY A 43 19.59 -7.99 2.63
CA GLY A 43 18.74 -7.75 1.45
C GLY A 43 17.46 -7.01 1.79
N ASN A 44 16.86 -6.42 0.78
CA ASN A 44 15.55 -5.73 0.87
C ASN A 44 14.56 -6.34 -0.13
N ARG A 45 14.45 -7.69 -0.10
CA ARG A 45 13.47 -8.40 -0.92
C ARG A 45 12.09 -8.18 -0.36
N LYS A 46 11.14 -7.96 -1.25
CA LYS A 46 9.72 -7.83 -0.90
C LYS A 46 8.97 -9.12 -1.24
N TYR A 47 7.80 -9.32 -0.63
CA TYR A 47 6.94 -10.45 -0.93
C TYR A 47 5.49 -10.02 -1.14
N ILE A 48 4.81 -10.73 -2.06
CA ILE A 48 3.37 -10.62 -2.29
C ILE A 48 2.78 -12.01 -2.08
N MET A 49 1.95 -12.16 -1.05
CA MET A 49 1.30 -13.41 -0.69
C MET A 49 -0.17 -13.36 -1.08
N VAL A 50 -0.61 -14.22 -1.98
CA VAL A 50 -2.01 -14.31 -2.38
C VAL A 50 -2.57 -15.65 -1.90
N GLN A 51 -3.72 -15.60 -1.20
CA GLN A 51 -4.38 -16.78 -0.68
C GLN A 51 -5.89 -16.59 -0.64
N LEU A 52 -6.62 -17.60 -1.07
CA LEU A 52 -8.07 -17.67 -0.86
C LEU A 52 -8.36 -17.89 0.65
N PRO A 53 -9.42 -17.26 1.19
CA PRO A 53 -9.76 -17.37 2.60
C PRO A 53 -10.44 -18.71 2.91
N GLU A 54 -9.78 -19.83 2.61
CA GLU A 54 -10.28 -21.17 2.88
C GLU A 54 -10.51 -21.36 4.39
N PRO A 55 -11.69 -21.87 4.80
CA PRO A 55 -11.98 -22.09 6.21
C PRO A 55 -11.09 -23.17 6.80
N THR A 56 -10.69 -23.00 8.04
CA THR A 56 -10.00 -24.02 8.82
C THR A 56 -11.03 -25.02 9.36
N ASP A 57 -10.60 -26.29 9.54
CA ASP A 57 -11.44 -27.32 10.15
C ASP A 57 -11.80 -26.90 11.58
N GLU A 58 -13.09 -26.92 11.91
CA GLU A 58 -13.61 -26.52 13.23
C GLU A 58 -13.03 -27.35 14.39
N LYS A 59 -12.58 -28.59 14.11
CA LYS A 59 -11.93 -29.46 15.08
C LYS A 59 -10.43 -29.19 15.22
N SER A 60 -9.84 -28.39 14.35
CA SER A 60 -8.41 -28.10 14.37
C SER A 60 -8.03 -27.20 15.56
N GLU A 61 -6.79 -27.32 16.01
CA GLU A 61 -6.23 -26.43 17.03
C GLU A 61 -6.15 -24.97 16.54
N ALA A 62 -5.98 -24.75 15.24
CA ALA A 62 -5.99 -23.44 14.65
C ALA A 62 -7.36 -22.75 14.79
N TYR A 63 -8.44 -23.47 14.51
CA TYR A 63 -9.80 -22.95 14.68
C TYR A 63 -10.12 -22.64 16.14
N LYS A 64 -9.76 -23.54 17.06
CA LYS A 64 -9.92 -23.33 18.50
C LYS A 64 -9.11 -22.14 19.03
N ALA A 65 -7.97 -21.84 18.42
CA ALA A 65 -7.14 -20.68 18.72
C ALA A 65 -7.66 -19.37 18.07
N GLY A 66 -8.80 -19.42 17.36
CA GLY A 66 -9.44 -18.26 16.76
C GLY A 66 -9.12 -18.00 15.28
N TYR A 67 -8.24 -18.79 14.66
CA TYR A 67 -7.88 -18.66 13.24
C TYR A 67 -8.89 -19.40 12.36
N LYS A 68 -9.91 -18.68 11.89
CA LYS A 68 -11.02 -19.27 11.13
C LYS A 68 -10.70 -19.54 9.67
N THR A 69 -9.65 -18.93 9.14
CA THR A 69 -9.20 -19.12 7.75
C THR A 69 -7.70 -19.33 7.69
N ILE A 70 -7.23 -19.96 6.59
CA ILE A 70 -5.79 -20.13 6.35
C ILE A 70 -5.06 -18.80 6.21
N CYS A 71 -5.75 -17.75 5.71
CA CYS A 71 -5.19 -16.39 5.64
C CYS A 71 -4.85 -15.84 7.02
N GLU A 72 -5.68 -16.11 8.03
CA GLU A 72 -5.40 -15.67 9.41
C GLU A 72 -4.19 -16.38 9.99
N ILE A 73 -4.04 -17.68 9.71
CA ILE A 73 -2.84 -18.44 10.07
C ILE A 73 -1.61 -17.85 9.39
N GLY A 74 -1.71 -17.51 8.09
CA GLY A 74 -0.63 -16.89 7.32
C GLY A 74 -0.19 -15.56 7.92
N LYS A 75 -1.13 -14.66 8.20
CA LYS A 75 -0.87 -13.35 8.83
C LYS A 75 -0.18 -13.49 10.18
N GLU A 76 -0.68 -14.37 11.02
CA GLU A 76 -0.10 -14.61 12.35
C GLU A 76 1.30 -15.20 12.25
N ARG A 77 1.52 -16.11 11.31
CA ARG A 77 2.85 -16.65 11.07
C ARG A 77 3.85 -15.56 10.65
N ILE A 78 3.46 -14.62 9.79
CA ILE A 78 4.32 -13.52 9.38
C ILE A 78 4.72 -12.69 10.61
N ARG A 79 3.75 -12.29 11.45
CA ARG A 79 4.02 -11.52 12.68
C ARG A 79 5.00 -12.24 13.59
N ARG A 80 4.70 -13.49 13.96
CA ARG A 80 5.58 -14.28 14.85
C ARG A 80 6.96 -14.54 14.25
N ALA A 81 7.04 -14.69 12.94
CA ALA A 81 8.33 -14.86 12.27
C ALA A 81 9.17 -13.59 12.34
N GLY A 82 8.57 -12.43 12.10
CA GLY A 82 9.22 -11.13 12.23
C GLY A 82 9.74 -10.90 13.65
N ASP A 83 8.86 -11.04 14.66
CA ASP A 83 9.23 -10.88 16.06
C ASP A 83 10.38 -11.80 16.48
N LYS A 84 10.32 -13.07 16.05
CA LYS A 84 11.36 -14.05 16.34
C LYS A 84 12.70 -13.70 15.70
N ILE A 85 12.68 -13.27 14.43
CA ILE A 85 13.90 -12.89 13.69
C ILE A 85 14.56 -11.68 14.37
N VAL A 86 13.79 -10.66 14.74
CA VAL A 86 14.29 -9.46 15.45
C VAL A 86 14.87 -9.86 16.80
N SER A 87 14.21 -10.74 17.56
CA SER A 87 14.72 -11.23 18.84
C SER A 87 16.05 -11.98 18.67
N GLU A 88 16.14 -12.89 17.68
CA GLU A 88 17.36 -13.64 17.37
C GLU A 88 18.53 -12.71 16.98
N LEU A 89 18.25 -11.62 16.23
CA LEU A 89 19.26 -10.63 15.88
C LEU A 89 19.76 -9.84 17.10
N ARG A 90 18.85 -9.42 17.98
CA ARG A 90 19.19 -8.71 19.22
C ARG A 90 20.02 -9.58 20.17
N GLU A 91 19.67 -10.86 20.30
CA GLU A 91 20.46 -11.83 21.10
C GLU A 91 21.89 -12.01 20.56
N LYS A 92 22.05 -12.08 19.23
CA LYS A 92 23.38 -12.15 18.59
C LYS A 92 24.21 -10.88 18.83
N GLN A 93 23.58 -9.70 18.85
CA GLN A 93 24.28 -8.44 19.13
C GLN A 93 24.70 -8.30 20.59
N THR A 94 23.91 -8.86 21.52
CA THR A 94 24.23 -8.82 22.97
C THR A 94 25.18 -9.95 23.43
N GLY A 95 25.19 -11.07 22.69
CA GLY A 95 26.03 -12.22 22.95
C GLY A 95 27.40 -12.08 22.28
N GLN A 96 28.45 -11.79 23.10
CA GLN A 96 29.90 -11.79 22.77
C GLN A 96 30.26 -11.34 21.33
N LYS A 97 30.67 -10.08 21.21
CA LYS A 97 31.53 -9.64 20.12
C LYS A 97 32.85 -10.40 20.23
N THR A 98 33.02 -11.50 19.54
CA THR A 98 34.33 -12.09 19.28
C THR A 98 35.06 -11.17 18.31
N LEU A 99 36.34 -10.91 18.58
CA LEU A 99 37.25 -9.98 17.87
C LEU A 99 37.44 -10.32 16.36
N THR A 100 36.77 -11.32 15.83
CA THR A 100 36.92 -11.88 14.48
C THR A 100 35.69 -11.72 13.60
N ASP A 101 34.54 -11.24 14.10
CA ASP A 101 33.32 -11.08 13.28
C ASP A 101 33.28 -9.70 12.61
N ASN A 102 33.91 -9.61 11.42
CA ASN A 102 33.74 -8.52 10.46
C ASN A 102 32.44 -8.70 9.61
N GLU A 103 31.48 -9.49 10.07
CA GLU A 103 30.18 -9.55 9.38
C GLU A 103 29.38 -8.30 9.74
N GLU A 104 28.98 -7.54 8.72
CA GLU A 104 28.03 -6.44 8.86
C GLU A 104 26.71 -7.01 9.38
N THR A 105 26.50 -6.90 10.69
CA THR A 105 25.27 -7.37 11.32
C THR A 105 24.12 -6.43 10.96
N VAL A 106 23.08 -6.96 10.35
CA VAL A 106 21.85 -6.22 10.07
C VAL A 106 21.31 -5.61 11.36
N ASN A 107 21.01 -4.31 11.33
CA ASN A 107 20.41 -3.64 12.49
C ASN A 107 18.97 -4.15 12.68
N PRO A 108 18.64 -4.76 13.84
CA PRO A 108 17.29 -5.27 14.10
C PRO A 108 16.19 -4.20 14.02
N ASP A 109 16.53 -2.95 14.31
CA ASP A 109 15.56 -1.84 14.34
C ASP A 109 15.28 -1.26 12.92
N GLU A 110 16.13 -1.59 11.95
CA GLU A 110 15.99 -1.20 10.53
C GLU A 110 15.41 -2.33 9.66
N LEU A 111 15.27 -3.55 10.22
CA LEU A 111 14.73 -4.67 9.47
C LEU A 111 13.22 -4.47 9.24
N ASP A 112 12.81 -4.43 7.98
CA ASP A 112 11.39 -4.39 7.61
C ASP A 112 10.75 -5.77 7.84
N ILE A 113 9.93 -5.86 8.89
CA ILE A 113 9.10 -7.02 9.22
C ILE A 113 7.61 -6.72 9.02
N GLY A 114 7.29 -5.53 8.53
CA GLY A 114 5.93 -5.08 8.29
C GLY A 114 5.29 -5.74 7.06
N PHE A 115 3.96 -5.73 7.03
CA PHE A 115 3.20 -6.10 5.84
C PHE A 115 1.83 -5.43 5.85
N LYS A 116 1.32 -5.13 4.66
CA LYS A 116 -0.05 -4.65 4.46
C LYS A 116 -0.96 -5.81 4.09
N VAL A 117 -2.23 -5.72 4.46
CA VAL A 117 -3.24 -6.74 4.16
C VAL A 117 -4.34 -6.12 3.32
N PHE A 118 -4.56 -6.67 2.15
CA PHE A 118 -5.62 -6.26 1.25
C PHE A 118 -6.62 -7.39 1.03
N LYS A 119 -7.85 -7.03 0.77
CA LYS A 119 -8.90 -7.95 0.33
C LYS A 119 -9.32 -7.55 -1.08
N LEU A 120 -9.23 -8.51 -2.01
CA LEU A 120 -9.73 -8.28 -3.35
C LEU A 120 -11.26 -8.18 -3.33
N ASP A 121 -11.78 -7.09 -3.87
CA ASP A 121 -13.20 -6.81 -3.99
C ASP A 121 -13.49 -6.12 -5.33
N SER A 122 -14.75 -5.77 -5.58
CA SER A 122 -15.13 -4.94 -6.73
C SER A 122 -14.52 -3.54 -6.62
N SER A 123 -14.44 -2.82 -7.73
CA SER A 123 -14.02 -1.42 -7.75
C SER A 123 -14.83 -0.57 -6.78
N ASN A 124 -14.18 0.40 -6.15
CA ASN A 124 -14.81 1.41 -5.29
C ASN A 124 -15.55 2.49 -6.11
N LEU A 125 -15.33 2.49 -7.42
CA LEU A 125 -16.01 3.40 -8.34
C LEU A 125 -17.18 2.68 -9.02
N LYS A 126 -18.31 3.37 -9.11
CA LYS A 126 -19.49 2.88 -9.82
C LYS A 126 -19.16 2.71 -11.30
N LYS A 127 -19.55 1.57 -11.88
CA LYS A 127 -19.41 1.35 -13.32
C LYS A 127 -20.48 2.15 -14.06
N TRP A 128 -20.10 2.80 -15.15
CA TRP A 128 -21.04 3.37 -16.08
C TRP A 128 -21.90 2.25 -16.66
N ASN A 129 -23.19 2.27 -16.36
CA ASN A 129 -24.18 1.35 -16.90
C ASN A 129 -25.45 2.16 -17.16
N PRO A 130 -25.57 2.81 -18.34
CA PRO A 130 -26.74 3.63 -18.64
C PRO A 130 -27.97 2.74 -18.79
N ASP A 131 -28.96 2.99 -17.94
CA ASP A 131 -30.30 2.49 -18.15
C ASP A 131 -31.04 3.53 -19.03
N TYR A 132 -31.31 3.18 -20.29
CA TYR A 132 -31.92 4.07 -21.24
C TYR A 132 -33.40 4.30 -20.93
N ASP A 133 -34.07 3.39 -20.21
CA ASP A 133 -35.47 3.50 -19.82
C ASP A 133 -35.63 4.39 -18.57
N ASP A 134 -34.56 4.54 -17.74
CA ASP A 134 -34.54 5.41 -16.56
C ASP A 134 -33.26 6.27 -16.48
N LEU A 135 -33.03 7.03 -17.54
CA LEU A 135 -31.87 7.87 -17.71
C LEU A 135 -31.72 8.92 -16.59
N LYS A 136 -32.84 9.46 -16.10
CA LYS A 136 -32.81 10.48 -15.05
C LYS A 136 -32.25 9.94 -13.74
N ASN A 137 -32.76 8.81 -13.26
CA ASN A 137 -32.28 8.19 -12.04
C ASN A 137 -30.85 7.66 -12.22
N THR A 138 -30.50 7.19 -13.41
CA THR A 138 -29.13 6.80 -13.74
C THR A 138 -28.16 7.97 -13.60
N LEU A 139 -28.50 9.14 -14.15
CA LEU A 139 -27.68 10.34 -14.03
C LEU A 139 -27.61 10.86 -12.60
N GLU A 140 -28.74 10.90 -11.87
CA GLU A 140 -28.77 11.30 -10.45
C GLU A 140 -27.90 10.37 -9.58
N ASN A 141 -27.93 9.06 -9.82
CA ASN A 141 -27.09 8.07 -9.10
C ASN A 141 -25.60 8.17 -9.45
N MET A 142 -25.26 8.80 -10.59
CA MET A 142 -23.89 9.01 -11.03
C MET A 142 -23.26 10.32 -10.51
N ILE A 143 -24.03 11.17 -9.85
CA ILE A 143 -23.49 12.38 -9.18
C ILE A 143 -22.43 12.02 -8.16
N THR A 144 -22.56 10.85 -7.52
CA THR A 144 -21.53 10.25 -6.69
C THR A 144 -21.00 8.98 -7.36
N ASN A 145 -19.80 9.02 -7.93
CA ASN A 145 -19.17 7.84 -8.58
C ASN A 145 -18.61 6.83 -7.59
N ILE A 146 -18.58 7.14 -6.30
CA ILE A 146 -18.06 6.23 -5.26
C ILE A 146 -19.19 5.30 -4.83
N VAL A 147 -18.86 4.02 -4.67
CA VAL A 147 -19.77 3.00 -4.16
C VAL A 147 -20.02 3.25 -2.67
N ASP A 148 -21.29 3.19 -2.25
CA ASP A 148 -21.66 3.42 -0.87
C ASP A 148 -20.99 2.39 0.08
N GLY A 149 -20.55 2.87 1.26
CA GLY A 149 -19.91 2.03 2.28
C GLY A 149 -18.43 1.74 2.04
N ARG A 150 -17.81 2.31 1.01
CA ARG A 150 -16.35 2.27 0.81
C ARG A 150 -15.67 3.35 1.63
N SER A 151 -14.52 3.01 2.19
CA SER A 151 -13.68 3.98 2.91
C SER A 151 -12.86 4.82 1.94
N GLU A 152 -12.41 5.96 2.40
CA GLU A 152 -11.49 6.82 1.63
C GLU A 152 -10.16 6.09 1.39
N GLU A 153 -9.70 5.32 2.36
CA GLU A 153 -8.49 4.49 2.24
C GLU A 153 -8.62 3.44 1.13
N ASP A 154 -9.79 2.81 0.96
CA ASP A 154 -10.03 1.87 -0.14
C ASP A 154 -9.85 2.55 -1.51
N LEU A 155 -10.32 3.80 -1.64
CA LEU A 155 -10.13 4.58 -2.85
C LEU A 155 -8.66 4.94 -3.09
N LEU A 156 -7.94 5.34 -2.05
CA LEU A 156 -6.51 5.67 -2.17
C LEU A 156 -5.74 4.48 -2.72
N TYR A 157 -5.92 3.28 -2.17
CA TYR A 157 -5.24 2.09 -2.65
C TYR A 157 -5.67 1.67 -4.07
N GLU A 158 -6.94 1.83 -4.43
CA GLU A 158 -7.39 1.59 -5.80
C GLU A 158 -6.75 2.56 -6.79
N ILE A 159 -6.66 3.84 -6.43
CA ILE A 159 -5.99 4.86 -7.25
C ILE A 159 -4.51 4.53 -7.39
N MET A 160 -3.81 4.23 -6.30
CA MET A 160 -2.40 3.81 -6.33
C MET A 160 -2.19 2.63 -7.28
N LEU A 161 -3.05 1.61 -7.19
CA LEU A 161 -2.97 0.42 -8.04
C LEU A 161 -3.17 0.77 -9.53
N LYS A 162 -4.14 1.62 -9.86
CA LYS A 162 -4.42 2.07 -11.23
C LYS A 162 -3.27 2.88 -11.83
N PHE A 163 -2.54 3.62 -10.99
CA PHE A 163 -1.36 4.41 -11.40
C PHE A 163 -0.04 3.62 -11.37
N GLY A 164 -0.10 2.33 -10.99
CA GLY A 164 1.10 1.50 -10.89
C GLY A 164 2.05 1.92 -9.77
N ILE A 165 1.53 2.58 -8.74
CA ILE A 165 2.30 2.98 -7.57
C ILE A 165 2.36 1.81 -6.59
N ASP A 166 3.55 1.54 -6.06
CA ASP A 166 3.76 0.47 -5.08
C ASP A 166 2.89 0.71 -3.84
N LEU A 167 2.02 -0.26 -3.52
CA LEU A 167 1.08 -0.18 -2.41
C LEU A 167 1.77 -0.14 -1.03
N THR A 168 3.07 -0.43 -0.97
CA THR A 168 3.85 -0.32 0.26
C THR A 168 4.33 1.10 0.56
N TYR A 169 4.27 2.03 -0.41
CA TYR A 169 4.65 3.41 -0.16
C TYR A 169 3.85 4.03 0.98
N PRO A 170 4.48 4.87 1.79
CA PRO A 170 3.80 5.60 2.86
C PRO A 170 2.77 6.55 2.25
N ILE A 171 1.64 6.68 2.92
CA ILE A 171 0.61 7.66 2.64
C ILE A 171 0.72 8.72 3.75
N GLU A 172 1.20 9.88 3.40
CA GLU A 172 1.26 11.02 4.30
C GLU A 172 -0.03 11.83 4.14
N THR A 173 -0.65 12.18 5.25
CA THR A 173 -1.88 12.98 5.24
C THR A 173 -1.56 14.37 5.76
N GLU A 174 -1.75 15.37 4.92
CA GLU A 174 -1.61 16.77 5.28
C GLU A 174 -2.98 17.45 5.30
N ARG A 175 -3.19 18.36 6.21
CA ARG A 175 -4.46 19.07 6.31
C ARG A 175 -4.30 20.51 5.82
N VAL A 176 -5.03 20.83 4.76
CA VAL A 176 -5.10 22.17 4.19
C VAL A 176 -6.48 22.74 4.46
N GLU A 177 -6.58 23.77 5.35
CA GLU A 177 -7.86 24.23 5.91
C GLU A 177 -8.61 23.07 6.59
N ASP A 178 -9.75 22.65 6.00
CA ASP A 178 -10.58 21.53 6.46
C ASP A 178 -10.48 20.30 5.52
N LYS A 179 -9.56 20.31 4.55
CA LYS A 179 -9.39 19.26 3.51
C LYS A 179 -8.18 18.38 3.80
N ASN A 180 -8.33 17.10 3.52
CA ASN A 180 -7.23 16.15 3.56
C ASN A 180 -6.55 16.09 2.19
N VAL A 181 -5.24 16.27 2.17
CA VAL A 181 -4.39 16.07 1.00
C VAL A 181 -3.44 14.92 1.29
N TYR A 182 -3.52 13.87 0.51
CA TYR A 182 -2.67 12.70 0.64
C TYR A 182 -1.46 12.85 -0.27
N ASN A 183 -0.26 12.79 0.30
CA ASN A 183 1.00 12.73 -0.42
C ASN A 183 1.50 11.28 -0.40
N ILE A 184 1.69 10.70 -1.57
CA ILE A 184 2.05 9.29 -1.75
C ILE A 184 3.32 9.21 -2.58
N GLY A 185 4.28 8.41 -2.10
CA GLY A 185 5.53 8.19 -2.82
C GLY A 185 6.40 9.44 -2.95
N ASN A 186 6.45 10.25 -1.88
CA ASN A 186 7.29 11.45 -1.81
C ASN A 186 7.04 12.41 -2.98
N GLY A 187 5.79 12.83 -3.17
CA GLY A 187 5.38 13.78 -4.21
C GLY A 187 5.02 13.17 -5.57
N ALA A 188 5.11 11.85 -5.72
CA ALA A 188 4.76 11.19 -6.98
C ALA A 188 3.25 11.25 -7.27
N LEU A 189 2.42 11.22 -6.22
CA LEU A 189 0.97 11.31 -6.34
C LEU A 189 0.37 12.11 -5.18
N PHE A 190 -0.40 13.14 -5.49
CA PHE A 190 -1.25 13.85 -4.54
C PHE A 190 -2.72 13.50 -4.81
N ILE A 191 -3.48 13.27 -3.75
CA ILE A 191 -4.91 12.96 -3.83
C ILE A 191 -5.68 13.85 -2.86
N CYS A 192 -6.79 14.44 -3.33
CA CYS A 192 -7.75 15.12 -2.46
C CYS A 192 -9.18 14.69 -2.87
N LEU A 193 -9.86 13.98 -1.98
CA LEU A 193 -11.19 13.42 -2.21
C LEU A 193 -12.32 14.18 -1.50
N ASP A 194 -11.98 15.28 -0.86
CA ASP A 194 -12.92 16.12 -0.14
C ASP A 194 -13.89 16.87 -1.08
N LYS A 195 -14.94 17.43 -0.48
CA LYS A 195 -15.87 18.35 -1.16
C LYS A 195 -15.40 19.80 -0.99
N ASN A 196 -15.82 20.66 -1.91
CA ASN A 196 -15.49 22.09 -1.93
C ASN A 196 -13.97 22.33 -1.90
N ILE A 197 -13.26 21.65 -2.80
CA ILE A 197 -11.81 21.79 -2.98
C ILE A 197 -11.52 23.23 -3.40
N THR A 198 -10.59 23.85 -2.70
CA THR A 198 -10.26 25.28 -2.85
C THR A 198 -8.92 25.46 -3.59
N LYS A 199 -8.66 26.70 -4.03
CA LYS A 199 -7.35 27.04 -4.64
C LYS A 199 -6.19 26.89 -3.67
N GLU A 200 -6.44 26.98 -2.37
CA GLU A 200 -5.46 26.78 -1.30
C GLU A 200 -4.88 25.36 -1.35
N VAL A 201 -5.72 24.35 -1.66
CA VAL A 201 -5.26 22.96 -1.88
C VAL A 201 -4.30 22.89 -3.07
N ALA A 202 -4.63 23.54 -4.20
CA ALA A 202 -3.76 23.55 -5.37
C ALA A 202 -2.42 24.25 -5.09
N THR A 203 -2.47 25.39 -4.38
CA THR A 203 -1.27 26.15 -3.99
C THR A 203 -0.39 25.34 -3.05
N PHE A 204 -1.00 24.62 -2.10
CA PHE A 204 -0.28 23.73 -1.19
C PHE A 204 0.42 22.60 -1.96
N ILE A 205 -0.30 21.91 -2.87
CA ILE A 205 0.27 20.84 -3.68
C ILE A 205 1.43 21.36 -4.54
N ALA A 206 1.29 22.52 -5.15
CA ALA A 206 2.33 23.18 -5.94
C ALA A 206 3.60 23.46 -5.09
N SER A 207 3.41 24.02 -3.89
CA SER A 207 4.52 24.31 -2.97
C SER A 207 5.22 23.03 -2.49
N LYS A 208 4.44 21.99 -2.16
CA LYS A 208 4.99 20.70 -1.74
C LYS A 208 5.77 20.01 -2.86
N LYS A 209 5.25 20.04 -4.07
CA LYS A 209 5.95 19.53 -5.25
C LYS A 209 7.29 20.23 -5.45
N ASP A 210 7.34 21.56 -5.29
CA ASP A 210 8.59 22.31 -5.44
C ASP A 210 9.59 22.04 -4.28
N GLU A 211 9.08 21.82 -3.06
CA GLU A 211 9.88 21.43 -1.88
C GLU A 211 10.53 20.05 -2.08
N ILE A 212 9.74 19.07 -2.53
CA ILE A 212 10.16 17.67 -2.67
C ILE A 212 10.96 17.46 -3.96
N ASN A 213 10.60 18.18 -5.02
CA ASN A 213 11.18 18.13 -6.37
C ASN A 213 11.21 16.69 -6.97
N PRO A 214 10.08 15.99 -7.05
CA PRO A 214 9.99 14.66 -7.64
C PRO A 214 10.14 14.70 -9.16
N GLU A 215 10.54 13.59 -9.77
CA GLU A 215 10.67 13.48 -11.25
C GLU A 215 9.32 13.69 -11.96
N VAL A 216 8.26 13.11 -11.42
CA VAL A 216 6.89 13.21 -11.95
C VAL A 216 5.93 13.38 -10.78
N THR A 217 5.01 14.32 -10.94
CA THR A 217 3.89 14.52 -10.00
C THR A 217 2.57 14.32 -10.72
N ARG A 218 1.69 13.53 -10.13
CA ARG A 218 0.30 13.35 -10.53
C ARG A 218 -0.63 13.89 -9.47
N VAL A 219 -1.77 14.41 -9.88
CA VAL A 219 -2.79 14.90 -8.95
C VAL A 219 -4.14 14.30 -9.30
N VAL A 220 -4.83 13.77 -8.29
CA VAL A 220 -6.17 13.22 -8.43
C VAL A 220 -7.13 13.93 -7.50
N PHE A 221 -8.21 14.43 -8.05
CA PHE A 221 -9.29 15.04 -7.31
C PHE A 221 -10.56 14.21 -7.41
N ARG A 222 -11.45 14.40 -6.45
CA ARG A 222 -12.82 13.94 -6.57
C ARG A 222 -13.55 14.77 -7.63
N ASP A 223 -14.24 14.13 -8.58
CA ASP A 223 -14.85 14.83 -9.70
C ASP A 223 -15.92 15.84 -9.27
N ASN A 224 -16.80 15.44 -8.34
CA ASN A 224 -17.77 16.33 -7.72
C ASN A 224 -17.25 17.06 -6.47
N GLY A 225 -15.93 17.15 -6.31
CA GLY A 225 -15.27 17.83 -5.20
C GLY A 225 -15.16 19.35 -5.36
N PHE A 226 -15.43 19.90 -6.52
CA PHE A 226 -15.33 21.33 -6.79
C PHE A 226 -16.65 22.05 -6.56
N ALA A 227 -16.60 23.30 -6.08
CA ALA A 227 -17.80 24.10 -5.88
C ALA A 227 -18.42 24.58 -7.21
N SER A 228 -17.58 24.77 -8.24
CA SER A 228 -17.98 25.17 -9.59
C SER A 228 -16.95 24.74 -10.64
N ASP A 229 -17.35 24.74 -11.91
CA ASP A 229 -16.43 24.50 -13.04
C ASP A 229 -15.35 25.57 -13.15
N ALA A 230 -15.64 26.81 -12.73
CA ALA A 230 -14.66 27.89 -12.65
C ALA A 230 -13.58 27.59 -11.62
N ASP A 231 -13.93 27.07 -10.44
CA ASP A 231 -12.98 26.67 -9.42
C ASP A 231 -12.11 25.50 -9.90
N LYS A 232 -12.72 24.49 -10.55
CA LYS A 232 -11.98 23.38 -11.16
C LYS A 232 -10.96 23.90 -12.18
N THR A 233 -11.37 24.82 -13.04
CA THR A 233 -10.50 25.40 -14.07
C THR A 233 -9.34 26.17 -13.43
N ASN A 234 -9.61 27.00 -12.43
CA ASN A 234 -8.59 27.77 -11.73
C ASN A 234 -7.57 26.86 -11.02
N ILE A 235 -8.02 25.82 -10.35
CA ILE A 235 -7.19 24.82 -9.67
C ILE A 235 -6.27 24.13 -10.68
N VAL A 236 -6.81 23.70 -11.82
CA VAL A 236 -6.03 23.07 -12.89
C VAL A 236 -4.98 24.05 -13.44
N HIS A 237 -5.32 25.33 -13.60
CA HIS A 237 -4.36 26.35 -14.04
C HIS A 237 -3.21 26.54 -13.05
N ILE A 238 -3.51 26.63 -11.74
CA ILE A 238 -2.47 26.77 -10.70
C ILE A 238 -1.49 25.59 -10.77
N LEU A 239 -2.00 24.37 -10.84
CA LEU A 239 -1.17 23.16 -10.89
C LEU A 239 -0.34 23.08 -12.17
N LYS A 240 -0.92 23.40 -13.33
CA LYS A 240 -0.17 23.46 -14.61
C LYS A 240 0.94 24.50 -14.58
N HIS A 241 0.70 25.67 -14.00
CA HIS A 241 1.74 26.68 -13.81
C HIS A 241 2.91 26.19 -12.93
N ALA A 242 2.62 25.31 -11.98
CA ALA A 242 3.63 24.63 -11.18
C ALA A 242 4.30 23.43 -11.89
N GLY A 243 4.01 23.21 -13.19
CA GLY A 243 4.59 22.12 -13.97
C GLY A 243 3.99 20.75 -13.71
N ILE A 244 2.77 20.68 -13.17
CA ILE A 244 2.03 19.43 -12.97
C ILE A 244 1.07 19.24 -14.13
N GLU A 245 1.40 18.31 -15.05
CA GLU A 245 0.62 18.09 -16.27
C GLU A 245 -0.46 17.00 -16.08
N GLU A 246 -0.20 16.00 -15.25
CA GLU A 246 -1.10 14.87 -15.03
C GLU A 246 -2.08 15.17 -13.88
N ILE A 247 -3.21 15.79 -14.24
CA ILE A 247 -4.30 16.15 -13.31
C ILE A 247 -5.55 15.41 -13.74
N MET A 248 -6.12 14.63 -12.84
CA MET A 248 -7.26 13.76 -13.11
C MET A 248 -8.35 13.94 -12.06
N SER A 249 -9.57 13.51 -12.39
CA SER A 249 -10.68 13.41 -11.44
C SER A 249 -11.31 12.00 -11.46
N VAL A 250 -11.78 11.56 -10.30
CA VAL A 250 -12.43 10.27 -10.05
C VAL A 250 -13.79 10.48 -9.40
#